data_05a74bb01d25bac89414bd0e536f04d7
#
_entry.id   05a74bb01d25bac89414bd0e536f04d7
#
_cell.length_a   1.000
_cell.length_b   1.000
_cell.length_c   1.000
_cell.angle_alpha   90.00
_cell.angle_beta   90.00
_cell.angle_gamma   90.00
#
_symmetry.space_group_name_H-M   'P 1'
#
loop_
_entity.id
_entity.type
_entity.pdbx_description
1 polymer ?
#
loop_
_entity_poly.entity_id
_entity_poly.type
_entity_poly.pdbx_seq_one_letter_code
_entity_poly.pdbx_strand_id
1 'polypeptide(L)'
;LFPYTTLFRSLLQMLPGLRSEEDSGVDFRLLLHQRTKQLKAAMETPLQYGYYMPKFTDNCFGCGRCEKACRANALKFEEMPNGQTRMVLTPWKCSECGVCMNVCSNKGFDGMKLYQLTTLGPVVLHKCTKTLCKQCGKPIAPDSAEGLCSVCRIKARTLKRQEEARQRAEQLKAERAAKAAEEAAKIGRAS
;
A
#
# COMPACT_ATOMS: atom_id res chain seq x y z
N LEU A 1 -8.21 -26.47 12.22
CA LEU A 1 -8.93 -27.34 11.27
C LEU A 1 -10.26 -26.68 10.95
N PHE A 2 -10.33 -26.03 9.80
CA PHE A 2 -11.49 -25.24 9.41
C PHE A 2 -12.62 -26.16 8.90
N PRO A 3 -13.86 -26.01 9.41
CA PRO A 3 -15.00 -26.85 9.00
C PRO A 3 -15.41 -26.65 7.54
N TYR A 4 -14.88 -25.62 6.87
CA TYR A 4 -15.17 -25.32 5.46
C TYR A 4 -14.67 -26.37 4.46
N THR A 5 -13.61 -27.10 4.77
CA THR A 5 -13.08 -28.14 3.86
C THR A 5 -14.01 -29.34 3.74
N THR A 6 -14.77 -29.65 4.78
CA THR A 6 -15.68 -30.80 4.80
C THR A 6 -17.00 -30.49 4.08
N LEU A 7 -17.58 -29.32 4.32
CA LEU A 7 -18.76 -28.82 3.60
C LEU A 7 -18.48 -28.65 2.10
N PHE A 8 -17.28 -28.19 1.77
CA PHE A 8 -16.86 -27.97 0.40
C PHE A 8 -16.68 -29.27 -0.37
N ARG A 9 -16.12 -30.32 0.26
CA ARG A 9 -16.04 -31.66 -0.32
C ARG A 9 -17.43 -32.31 -0.55
N SER A 10 -18.35 -32.07 0.36
CA SER A 10 -19.73 -32.61 0.24
C SER A 10 -20.50 -31.91 -0.89
N LEU A 11 -20.33 -30.60 -1.07
CA LEU A 11 -20.91 -29.85 -2.19
C LEU A 11 -20.34 -30.30 -3.54
N LEU A 12 -19.04 -30.58 -3.62
CA LEU A 12 -18.39 -31.10 -4.81
C LEU A 12 -18.92 -32.53 -5.19
N GLN A 13 -19.32 -33.33 -4.22
CA GLN A 13 -19.90 -34.67 -4.45
C GLN A 13 -21.35 -34.59 -4.94
N MET A 14 -22.07 -33.51 -4.61
CA MET A 14 -23.47 -33.35 -5.01
C MET A 14 -23.67 -32.71 -6.38
N LEU A 15 -22.60 -32.23 -7.03
CA LEU A 15 -22.66 -31.59 -8.36
C LEU A 15 -22.09 -32.55 -9.41
N PRO A 16 -22.92 -33.43 -10.04
CA PRO A 16 -22.47 -34.25 -11.15
C PRO A 16 -22.07 -33.36 -12.33
N GLY A 17 -20.87 -33.54 -12.84
CA GLY A 17 -20.32 -32.79 -13.98
C GLY A 17 -19.17 -31.82 -13.66
N LEU A 18 -18.73 -31.69 -12.38
CA LEU A 18 -17.55 -30.89 -12.01
C LEU A 18 -16.24 -31.69 -11.97
N ARG A 19 -16.29 -32.95 -12.37
CA ARG A 19 -15.14 -33.87 -12.46
C ARG A 19 -14.85 -34.24 -13.91
N SER A 20 -14.53 -33.30 -14.76
CA SER A 20 -13.77 -33.63 -15.96
C SER A 20 -12.28 -33.36 -15.65
N GLU A 21 -11.44 -34.35 -15.83
CA GLU A 21 -9.97 -34.24 -15.65
C GLU A 21 -9.33 -33.24 -16.59
N GLU A 22 -10.08 -32.64 -17.50
CA GLU A 22 -9.65 -31.61 -18.44
C GLU A 22 -9.72 -30.18 -17.90
N ASP A 23 -10.33 -29.96 -16.73
CA ASP A 23 -10.53 -28.62 -16.13
C ASP A 23 -9.39 -28.19 -15.16
N SER A 24 -8.18 -28.66 -15.35
CA SER A 24 -7.03 -28.33 -14.50
C SER A 24 -6.62 -26.84 -14.52
N GLY A 25 -7.30 -26.00 -15.30
CA GLY A 25 -7.08 -24.57 -15.39
C GLY A 25 -8.23 -23.69 -14.94
N VAL A 26 -9.37 -24.25 -14.56
CA VAL A 26 -10.53 -23.47 -14.13
C VAL A 26 -10.33 -22.99 -12.70
N ASP A 27 -10.30 -21.67 -12.52
CA ASP A 27 -10.36 -21.07 -11.19
C ASP A 27 -11.71 -21.46 -10.55
N PHE A 28 -11.67 -22.43 -9.65
CA PHE A 28 -12.83 -22.94 -8.95
C PHE A 28 -13.63 -21.83 -8.24
N ARG A 29 -12.95 -20.79 -7.76
CA ARG A 29 -13.60 -19.62 -7.16
C ARG A 29 -14.41 -18.82 -8.19
N LEU A 30 -13.91 -18.71 -9.41
CA LEU A 30 -14.63 -18.08 -10.50
C LEU A 30 -15.89 -18.86 -10.89
N LEU A 31 -15.77 -20.18 -10.98
CA LEU A 31 -16.90 -21.07 -11.25
C LEU A 31 -17.95 -20.97 -10.15
N LEU A 32 -17.54 -21.02 -8.89
CA LEU A 32 -18.44 -20.84 -7.75
C LEU A 32 -19.13 -19.48 -7.78
N HIS A 33 -18.39 -18.42 -8.10
CA HIS A 33 -18.94 -17.08 -8.26
C HIS A 33 -20.02 -17.01 -9.36
N GLN A 34 -19.75 -17.60 -10.52
CA GLN A 34 -20.71 -17.64 -11.63
C GLN A 34 -21.98 -18.43 -11.26
N ARG A 35 -21.84 -19.61 -10.64
CA ARG A 35 -22.97 -20.41 -10.19
C ARG A 35 -23.79 -19.72 -9.12
N THR A 36 -23.13 -19.08 -8.16
CA THR A 36 -23.81 -18.32 -7.10
C THR A 36 -24.57 -17.13 -7.68
N LYS A 37 -24.02 -16.48 -8.70
CA LYS A 37 -24.72 -15.40 -9.42
C LYS A 37 -25.98 -15.88 -10.13
N GLN A 38 -25.90 -17.06 -10.75
CA GLN A 38 -27.07 -17.70 -11.40
C GLN A 38 -28.14 -18.07 -10.38
N LEU A 39 -27.74 -18.70 -9.25
CA LEU A 39 -28.65 -19.06 -8.16
C LEU A 39 -29.32 -17.81 -7.56
N LYS A 40 -28.57 -16.73 -7.36
CA LYS A 40 -29.12 -15.47 -6.85
C LYS A 40 -30.20 -14.89 -7.76
N ALA A 41 -30.04 -14.98 -9.06
CA ALA A 41 -31.03 -14.51 -10.02
C ALA A 41 -32.33 -15.35 -9.98
N ALA A 42 -32.24 -16.60 -9.52
CA ALA A 42 -33.40 -17.51 -9.40
C ALA A 42 -34.10 -17.46 -8.02
N MET A 43 -33.52 -16.76 -7.03
CA MET A 43 -34.05 -16.68 -5.67
C MET A 43 -34.74 -15.34 -5.42
N GLU A 44 -35.91 -15.37 -4.80
CA GLU A 44 -36.66 -14.17 -4.40
C GLU A 44 -36.00 -13.41 -3.23
N THR A 45 -35.25 -14.12 -2.37
CA THR A 45 -34.54 -13.52 -1.22
C THR A 45 -33.08 -13.28 -1.53
N PRO A 46 -32.54 -12.10 -1.16
CA PRO A 46 -31.11 -11.83 -1.38
C PRO A 46 -30.25 -12.74 -0.52
N LEU A 47 -29.37 -13.50 -1.16
CA LEU A 47 -28.37 -14.30 -0.48
C LEU A 47 -27.31 -13.40 0.17
N GLN A 48 -26.94 -13.74 1.40
CA GLN A 48 -25.84 -13.10 2.11
C GLN A 48 -24.59 -13.97 2.05
N TYR A 49 -23.47 -13.36 1.68
CA TYR A 49 -22.17 -14.04 1.57
C TYR A 49 -21.22 -13.49 2.63
N GLY A 50 -20.69 -14.38 3.45
CA GLY A 50 -19.65 -14.03 4.41
C GLY A 50 -18.25 -14.07 3.77
N TYR A 51 -17.55 -12.95 3.77
CA TYR A 51 -16.15 -12.87 3.34
C TYR A 51 -15.29 -12.23 4.42
N TYR A 52 -14.12 -12.83 4.68
CA TYR A 52 -13.10 -12.18 5.48
C TYR A 52 -12.33 -11.20 4.61
N MET A 53 -12.43 -9.92 4.95
CA MET A 53 -11.79 -8.86 4.21
C MET A 53 -10.94 -7.99 5.15
N PRO A 54 -9.82 -7.42 4.66
CA PRO A 54 -8.99 -6.53 5.45
C PRO A 54 -9.78 -5.27 5.85
N LYS A 55 -9.76 -4.94 7.13
CA LYS A 55 -10.32 -3.69 7.65
C LYS A 55 -9.24 -2.63 7.59
N PHE A 56 -9.52 -1.53 6.89
CA PHE A 56 -8.61 -0.39 6.79
C PHE A 56 -8.79 0.58 7.95
N THR A 57 -7.70 1.26 8.28
CA THR A 57 -7.67 2.38 9.24
C THR A 57 -7.42 3.70 8.50
N ASP A 58 -7.64 4.82 9.17
CA ASP A 58 -7.39 6.16 8.64
C ASP A 58 -5.90 6.43 8.37
N ASN A 59 -5.01 5.58 8.87
CA ASN A 59 -3.58 5.64 8.58
C ASN A 59 -3.23 5.24 7.14
N CYS A 60 -4.19 4.73 6.37
CA CYS A 60 -4.00 4.39 4.98
C CYS A 60 -4.03 5.64 4.10
N PHE A 61 -2.91 5.98 3.47
CA PHE A 61 -2.78 7.09 2.52
C PHE A 61 -2.65 6.66 1.05
N GLY A 62 -3.04 5.43 0.72
CA GLY A 62 -3.11 4.97 -0.67
C GLY A 62 -1.75 4.73 -1.34
N CYS A 63 -0.74 4.26 -0.63
CA CYS A 63 0.61 4.03 -1.21
C CYS A 63 0.69 2.90 -2.24
N GLY A 64 -0.33 2.06 -2.40
CA GLY A 64 -0.42 1.01 -3.41
C GLY A 64 0.42 -0.26 -3.14
N ARG A 65 1.13 -0.37 -2.02
CA ARG A 65 1.96 -1.56 -1.73
C ARG A 65 1.15 -2.84 -1.62
N CYS A 66 -0.01 -2.78 -0.98
CA CYS A 66 -0.89 -3.94 -0.80
C CYS A 66 -1.49 -4.40 -2.13
N GLU A 67 -1.79 -3.51 -3.06
CA GLU A 67 -2.21 -3.84 -4.42
C GLU A 67 -1.11 -4.63 -5.15
N LYS A 68 0.12 -4.09 -5.16
CA LYS A 68 1.28 -4.73 -5.82
C LYS A 68 1.64 -6.08 -5.20
N ALA A 69 1.41 -6.26 -3.91
CA ALA A 69 1.70 -7.50 -3.20
C ALA A 69 0.60 -8.55 -3.33
N CYS A 70 -0.58 -8.18 -3.83
CA CYS A 70 -1.71 -9.08 -3.98
C CYS A 70 -1.54 -9.98 -5.21
N ARG A 71 -1.07 -11.21 -5.01
CA ARG A 71 -0.89 -12.18 -6.10
C ARG A 71 -2.18 -12.54 -6.82
N ALA A 72 -3.30 -12.52 -6.11
CA ALA A 72 -4.62 -12.81 -6.66
C ALA A 72 -5.25 -11.60 -7.39
N ASN A 73 -4.57 -10.44 -7.43
CA ASN A 73 -5.11 -9.19 -7.98
C ASN A 73 -6.51 -8.85 -7.45
N ALA A 74 -6.79 -9.21 -6.20
CA ALA A 74 -8.07 -8.97 -5.55
C ALA A 74 -8.22 -7.52 -5.09
N LEU A 75 -7.12 -6.84 -4.73
CA LEU A 75 -7.08 -5.45 -4.30
C LEU A 75 -6.66 -4.54 -5.45
N LYS A 76 -7.38 -3.44 -5.65
CA LYS A 76 -7.05 -2.40 -6.61
C LYS A 76 -7.27 -1.01 -6.03
N PHE A 77 -6.42 -0.07 -6.42
CA PHE A 77 -6.62 1.35 -6.18
C PHE A 77 -7.20 2.00 -7.44
N GLU A 78 -8.31 2.67 -7.29
CA GLU A 78 -8.96 3.42 -8.36
C GLU A 78 -8.97 4.90 -8.02
N GLU A 79 -8.54 5.73 -8.96
CA GLU A 79 -8.59 7.18 -8.81
C GLU A 79 -9.99 7.69 -9.15
N MET A 80 -10.52 8.54 -8.28
CA MET A 80 -11.84 9.16 -8.47
C MET A 80 -11.69 10.54 -9.11
N PRO A 81 -12.71 11.03 -9.81
CA PRO A 81 -12.68 12.36 -10.45
C PRO A 81 -12.41 13.52 -9.48
N ASN A 82 -12.73 13.33 -8.20
CA ASN A 82 -12.50 14.33 -7.14
C ASN A 82 -11.06 14.31 -6.57
N GLY A 83 -10.11 13.59 -7.21
CA GLY A 83 -8.73 13.46 -6.75
C GLY A 83 -8.52 12.53 -5.55
N GLN A 84 -9.59 11.92 -5.04
CA GLN A 84 -9.49 10.88 -4.03
C GLN A 84 -9.17 9.54 -4.67
N THR A 85 -8.61 8.63 -3.88
CA THR A 85 -8.36 7.25 -4.28
C THR A 85 -9.24 6.34 -3.45
N ARG A 86 -9.95 5.43 -4.10
CA ARG A 86 -10.69 4.36 -3.42
C ARG A 86 -9.96 3.05 -3.55
N MET A 87 -9.97 2.26 -2.48
CA MET A 87 -9.52 0.88 -2.51
C MET A 87 -10.69 -0.04 -2.71
N VAL A 88 -10.58 -0.85 -3.75
CA VAL A 88 -11.61 -1.80 -4.16
C VAL A 88 -11.07 -3.22 -3.97
N LEU A 89 -11.86 -4.06 -3.31
CA LEU A 89 -11.59 -5.49 -3.19
C LEU A 89 -12.61 -6.26 -4.03
N THR A 90 -12.13 -7.26 -4.74
CA THR A 90 -12.96 -8.28 -5.37
C THR A 90 -12.97 -9.51 -4.47
N PRO A 91 -14.02 -9.75 -3.66
CA PRO A 91 -13.99 -10.74 -2.56
C PRO A 91 -13.71 -12.16 -3.04
N TRP A 92 -14.31 -12.59 -4.15
CA TRP A 92 -14.14 -13.94 -4.68
C TRP A 92 -12.72 -14.24 -5.21
N LYS A 93 -11.91 -13.21 -5.48
CA LYS A 93 -10.48 -13.36 -5.82
C LYS A 93 -9.59 -13.43 -4.58
N CYS A 94 -10.06 -12.94 -3.44
CA CYS A 94 -9.26 -12.88 -2.23
C CYS A 94 -9.04 -14.27 -1.64
N SER A 95 -7.77 -14.67 -1.50
CA SER A 95 -7.39 -15.94 -0.86
C SER A 95 -7.21 -15.84 0.66
N GLU A 96 -7.53 -14.68 1.25
CA GLU A 96 -7.41 -14.43 2.70
C GLU A 96 -5.99 -14.65 3.26
N CYS A 97 -4.97 -14.56 2.40
CA CYS A 97 -3.58 -14.88 2.74
C CYS A 97 -2.89 -13.87 3.69
N GLY A 98 -3.49 -12.70 3.94
CA GLY A 98 -2.96 -11.68 4.85
C GLY A 98 -1.72 -10.90 4.35
N VAL A 99 -1.18 -11.19 3.16
CA VAL A 99 0.03 -10.54 2.63
C VAL A 99 -0.13 -9.03 2.54
N CYS A 100 -1.32 -8.53 2.17
CA CYS A 100 -1.61 -7.10 2.09
C CYS A 100 -1.40 -6.36 3.43
N MET A 101 -1.69 -7.02 4.56
CA MET A 101 -1.47 -6.46 5.90
C MET A 101 0.02 -6.46 6.25
N ASN A 102 0.73 -7.53 5.94
CA ASN A 102 2.15 -7.69 6.29
C ASN A 102 3.06 -6.70 5.55
N VAL A 103 2.72 -6.32 4.32
CA VAL A 103 3.51 -5.34 3.55
C VAL A 103 3.20 -3.88 3.92
N CYS A 104 2.20 -3.65 4.77
CA CYS A 104 1.80 -2.31 5.16
C CYS A 104 2.70 -1.75 6.27
N SER A 105 3.63 -0.84 5.90
CA SER A 105 4.52 -0.19 6.87
C SER A 105 3.82 0.82 7.79
N ASN A 106 2.62 1.26 7.44
CA ASN A 106 1.93 2.36 8.12
C ASN A 106 0.78 1.91 9.01
N LYS A 107 0.69 0.61 9.28
CA LYS A 107 -0.43 0.05 10.08
C LYS A 107 -1.80 0.48 9.56
N GLY A 108 -1.94 0.56 8.23
CA GLY A 108 -3.18 0.96 7.57
C GLY A 108 -4.27 -0.12 7.60
N PHE A 109 -4.08 -1.19 8.36
CA PHE A 109 -5.03 -2.29 8.54
C PHE A 109 -5.23 -2.60 10.02
N ASP A 110 -6.48 -2.92 10.36
CA ASP A 110 -6.92 -3.36 11.68
C ASP A 110 -7.46 -4.81 11.59
N GLY A 111 -6.60 -5.71 11.10
CA GLY A 111 -6.91 -7.13 10.96
C GLY A 111 -7.87 -7.48 9.82
N MET A 112 -8.36 -8.72 9.85
CA MET A 112 -9.39 -9.23 8.95
C MET A 112 -10.73 -9.24 9.68
N LYS A 113 -11.79 -8.78 9.01
CA LYS A 113 -13.14 -8.76 9.54
C LYS A 113 -14.08 -9.52 8.61
N LEU A 114 -15.04 -10.24 9.19
CA LEU A 114 -16.12 -10.87 8.44
C LEU A 114 -17.13 -9.81 7.99
N TYR A 115 -17.37 -9.73 6.69
CA TYR A 115 -18.39 -8.87 6.09
C TYR A 115 -19.48 -9.72 5.48
N GLN A 116 -20.73 -9.32 5.72
CA GLN A 116 -21.90 -9.91 5.08
C GLN A 116 -22.21 -9.08 3.81
N LEU A 117 -22.05 -9.70 2.65
CA LEU A 117 -22.26 -9.04 1.36
C LEU A 117 -23.54 -9.55 0.71
N THR A 118 -24.33 -8.62 0.20
CA THR A 118 -25.53 -8.92 -0.60
C THR A 118 -25.21 -8.97 -2.10
N THR A 119 -24.00 -8.55 -2.48
CA THR A 119 -23.54 -8.53 -3.87
C THR A 119 -22.20 -9.25 -3.98
N LEU A 120 -21.97 -9.90 -5.12
CA LEU A 120 -20.70 -10.55 -5.44
C LEU A 120 -19.74 -9.63 -6.23
N GLY A 121 -20.13 -8.38 -6.41
CA GLY A 121 -19.32 -7.38 -7.11
C GLY A 121 -18.13 -6.86 -6.28
N PRO A 122 -17.29 -6.01 -6.90
CA PRO A 122 -16.23 -5.33 -6.20
C PRO A 122 -16.77 -4.46 -5.06
N VAL A 123 -16.09 -4.47 -3.91
CA VAL A 123 -16.48 -3.74 -2.69
C VAL A 123 -15.46 -2.64 -2.42
N VAL A 124 -15.93 -1.43 -2.17
CA VAL A 124 -15.08 -0.32 -1.74
C VAL A 124 -14.79 -0.48 -0.25
N LEU A 125 -13.55 -0.76 0.10
CA LEU A 125 -13.14 -0.97 1.48
C LEU A 125 -12.71 0.33 2.18
N HIS A 126 -12.08 1.24 1.44
CA HIS A 126 -11.52 2.47 2.01
C HIS A 126 -11.41 3.56 0.94
N LYS A 127 -11.51 4.82 1.38
CA LYS A 127 -11.26 6.00 0.56
C LYS A 127 -10.19 6.83 1.25
N CYS A 128 -9.18 7.26 0.50
CA CYS A 128 -8.11 8.09 1.02
C CYS A 128 -7.73 9.17 0.03
N THR A 129 -7.14 10.25 0.55
CA THR A 129 -6.56 11.30 -0.29
C THR A 129 -5.06 11.07 -0.38
N LYS A 130 -4.54 10.93 -1.60
CA LYS A 130 -3.10 10.79 -1.83
C LYS A 130 -2.42 12.13 -1.62
N THR A 131 -1.50 12.20 -0.68
CA THR A 131 -0.53 13.28 -0.58
C THR A 131 0.74 12.85 -1.29
N LEU A 132 1.24 13.68 -2.20
CA LEU A 132 2.43 13.37 -2.98
C LEU A 132 3.65 14.13 -2.45
N CYS A 133 4.79 13.46 -2.49
CA CYS A 133 6.07 14.07 -2.16
C CYS A 133 6.39 15.18 -3.15
N LYS A 134 6.68 16.39 -2.66
CA LYS A 134 6.99 17.57 -3.47
C LYS A 134 8.20 17.39 -4.41
N GLN A 135 9.12 16.48 -4.07
CA GLN A 135 10.36 16.29 -4.82
C GLN A 135 10.32 15.11 -5.80
N CYS A 136 9.70 13.98 -5.44
CA CYS A 136 9.73 12.77 -6.26
C CYS A 136 8.35 12.24 -6.66
N GLY A 137 7.25 12.90 -6.28
CA GLY A 137 5.88 12.51 -6.61
C GLY A 137 5.39 11.20 -5.99
N LYS A 138 6.17 10.56 -5.12
CA LYS A 138 5.73 9.32 -4.44
C LYS A 138 4.66 9.63 -3.39
N PRO A 139 3.66 8.76 -3.21
CA PRO A 139 2.67 8.93 -2.16
C PRO A 139 3.31 8.86 -0.78
N ILE A 140 2.90 9.79 0.08
CA ILE A 140 3.39 9.95 1.46
C ILE A 140 2.22 10.10 2.42
N ALA A 141 2.46 9.86 3.70
CA ALA A 141 1.48 10.13 4.74
C ALA A 141 1.15 11.63 4.80
N PRO A 142 -0.11 12.01 5.04
CA PRO A 142 -0.53 13.42 5.03
C PRO A 142 0.17 14.28 6.09
N ASP A 143 0.57 13.67 7.18
CA ASP A 143 1.31 14.26 8.30
C ASP A 143 2.84 14.27 8.10
N SER A 144 3.33 13.91 6.90
CA SER A 144 4.76 13.89 6.62
C SER A 144 5.37 15.28 6.73
N ALA A 145 6.38 15.40 7.60
CA ALA A 145 7.11 16.65 7.79
C ALA A 145 7.67 17.17 6.46
N GLU A 146 7.50 18.46 6.21
CA GLU A 146 7.98 19.18 5.02
C GLU A 146 7.35 18.73 3.68
N GLY A 147 6.37 17.82 3.70
CA GLY A 147 5.76 17.26 2.49
C GLY A 147 6.75 16.43 1.65
N LEU A 148 7.75 15.82 2.29
CA LEU A 148 8.77 15.00 1.66
C LEU A 148 8.68 13.54 2.12
N CYS A 149 8.94 12.60 1.22
CA CYS A 149 9.12 11.20 1.60
C CYS A 149 10.42 11.01 2.40
N SER A 150 10.54 9.91 3.14
CA SER A 150 11.72 9.60 3.96
C SER A 150 13.04 9.71 3.19
N VAL A 151 13.08 9.21 1.97
CA VAL A 151 14.28 9.23 1.11
C VAL A 151 14.64 10.66 0.70
N CYS A 152 13.66 11.44 0.24
CA CYS A 152 13.91 12.83 -0.17
C CYS A 152 14.30 13.70 1.02
N ARG A 153 13.71 13.48 2.20
CA ARG A 153 14.07 14.16 3.44
C ARG A 153 15.51 13.85 3.87
N ILE A 154 15.94 12.59 3.78
CA ILE A 154 17.33 12.21 4.06
C ILE A 154 18.27 12.91 3.07
N LYS A 155 17.97 12.86 1.77
CA LYS A 155 18.78 13.54 0.75
C LYS A 155 18.90 15.04 1.01
N ALA A 156 17.79 15.71 1.32
CA ALA A 156 17.79 17.14 1.63
C ALA A 156 18.65 17.46 2.86
N ARG A 157 18.56 16.67 3.92
CA ARG A 157 19.40 16.83 5.12
C ARG A 157 20.88 16.58 4.83
N THR A 158 21.20 15.58 4.01
CA THR A 158 22.60 15.30 3.62
C THR A 158 23.18 16.45 2.83
N LEU A 159 22.47 16.97 1.83
CA LEU A 159 22.90 18.12 1.04
C LEU A 159 23.11 19.35 1.92
N LYS A 160 22.18 19.64 2.83
CA LYS A 160 22.33 20.77 3.76
C LYS A 160 23.58 20.63 4.65
N ARG A 161 23.84 19.44 5.19
CA ARG A 161 25.04 19.16 5.97
C ARG A 161 26.33 19.33 5.15
N GLN A 162 26.33 18.90 3.89
CA GLN A 162 27.47 19.07 3.01
C GLN A 162 27.74 20.56 2.72
N GLU A 163 26.71 21.32 2.51
CA GLU A 163 26.78 22.76 2.26
C GLU A 163 27.29 23.50 3.48
N GLU A 164 26.76 23.18 4.68
CA GLU A 164 27.26 23.74 5.96
C GLU A 164 28.73 23.37 6.22
N ALA A 165 29.13 22.14 5.92
CA ALA A 165 30.51 21.70 6.06
C ALA A 165 31.45 22.45 5.09
N ARG A 166 31.01 22.67 3.84
CA ARG A 166 31.75 23.46 2.86
C ARG A 166 31.92 24.91 3.30
N GLN A 167 30.86 25.54 3.76
CA GLN A 167 30.91 26.92 4.27
C GLN A 167 31.87 27.06 5.47
N ARG A 168 31.81 26.09 6.41
CA ARG A 168 32.75 26.05 7.54
C ARG A 168 34.19 25.89 7.09
N ALA A 169 34.44 25.01 6.09
CA ALA A 169 35.78 24.82 5.56
C ALA A 169 36.32 26.09 4.86
N GLU A 170 35.48 26.83 4.15
CA GLU A 170 35.82 28.10 3.50
C GLU A 170 36.10 29.19 4.56
N GLN A 171 35.30 29.26 5.61
CA GLN A 171 35.52 30.19 6.73
C GLN A 171 36.85 29.93 7.43
N LEU A 172 37.15 28.67 7.75
CA LEU A 172 38.42 28.25 8.36
C LEU A 172 39.63 28.56 7.48
N LYS A 173 39.50 28.42 6.16
CA LYS A 173 40.55 28.83 5.21
C LYS A 173 40.78 30.34 5.23
N ALA A 174 39.70 31.11 5.21
CA ALA A 174 39.76 32.57 5.27
C ALA A 174 40.36 33.04 6.57
N GLU A 175 39.99 32.49 7.73
CA GLU A 175 40.57 32.80 9.03
C GLU A 175 42.08 32.47 9.09
N ARG A 176 42.50 31.32 8.56
CA ARG A 176 43.91 30.94 8.49
C ARG A 176 44.71 31.90 7.60
N ALA A 177 44.15 32.28 6.44
CA ALA A 177 44.78 33.24 5.55
C ALA A 177 44.90 34.61 6.19
N ALA A 178 43.87 35.09 6.90
CA ALA A 178 43.90 36.34 7.63
C ALA A 178 44.96 36.36 8.75
N LYS A 179 45.06 35.30 9.54
CA LYS A 179 46.08 35.11 10.57
C LYS A 179 47.50 35.11 9.99
N ALA A 180 47.70 34.38 8.91
CA ALA A 180 48.99 34.34 8.22
C ALA A 180 49.40 35.72 7.67
N ALA A 181 48.46 36.48 7.13
CA ALA A 181 48.69 37.84 6.65
C ALA A 181 49.05 38.80 7.81
N GLU A 182 48.38 38.66 8.95
CA GLU A 182 48.68 39.46 10.15
C GLU A 182 50.08 39.18 10.73
N GLU A 183 50.45 37.87 10.72
CA GLU A 183 51.74 37.41 11.19
C GLU A 183 52.87 37.90 10.26
N ALA A 184 52.68 37.82 8.95
CA ALA A 184 53.61 38.36 7.97
C ALA A 184 53.78 39.90 8.11
N ALA A 185 52.70 40.62 8.38
CA ALA A 185 52.73 42.05 8.61
C ALA A 185 53.47 42.44 9.90
N LYS A 186 53.47 41.59 10.94
CA LYS A 186 54.22 41.81 12.18
C LYS A 186 55.72 41.59 11.96
N ILE A 187 56.12 40.59 11.19
CA ILE A 187 57.51 40.28 10.88
C ILE A 187 58.10 41.42 10.02
N GLY A 188 57.40 41.92 9.03
CA GLY A 188 57.87 43.00 8.17
C GLY A 188 58.01 44.36 8.86
N ARG A 189 57.44 44.55 10.06
CA ARG A 189 57.60 45.79 10.88
C ARG A 189 58.76 45.73 11.86
N ALA A 190 59.34 44.53 12.07
CA ALA A 190 60.43 44.31 13.01
C ALA A 190 61.80 44.27 12.34
N SER A 191 61.85 44.41 11.00
CA SER A 191 63.12 44.59 10.22
C SER A 191 63.29 45.98 9.76
#